data_7865e73532658bbf6aab5965c3442c41
#
_entry.id   7865e73532658bbf6aab5965c3442c41
#
_cell.length_a   1.000
_cell.length_b   1.000
_cell.length_c   1.000
_cell.angle_alpha   90.00
_cell.angle_beta   90.00
_cell.angle_gamma   90.00
#
_symmetry.space_group_name_H-M   'P 1'
#
loop_
_entity.id
_entity.type
_entity.pdbx_description
1 polymer ?
#
loop_
_entity_poly.entity_id
_entity_poly.type
_entity_poly.pdbx_seq_one_letter_code
_entity_poly.pdbx_strand_id
1 'polypeptide(L)'
;MIPASSIRLCVLLCAVAGCASHKPLAPTDVPAALKVADGQVLTAALHGTGVQIYECRASAQDPKRFAWMFQSPAADLSDRSGKEIGRHYDGPTWEGYDGSKVVGEVVARDNAPNSAAAIQWLLLRSKSNSGKGIFGKTQFIQRLHTIGGIAPTALCDASHAGQRTRVAYSADYYFYAARR
;
A
#
# COMPACT_ATOMS: atom_id res chain seq x y z
N MET A 1 21.67 72.37 -20.84
CA MET A 1 21.67 70.98 -21.33
C MET A 1 21.50 70.07 -20.11
N ILE A 2 20.32 69.46 -19.92
CA ILE A 2 20.01 68.58 -18.79
C ILE A 2 19.92 67.18 -19.39
N PRO A 3 20.64 66.16 -18.84
CA PRO A 3 20.54 64.81 -19.36
C PRO A 3 19.28 64.11 -18.85
N ALA A 4 18.56 63.49 -19.77
CA ALA A 4 17.37 62.68 -19.45
C ALA A 4 17.80 61.34 -18.83
N SER A 5 17.35 61.09 -17.57
CA SER A 5 17.58 59.85 -16.85
C SER A 5 16.51 58.83 -17.24
N SER A 6 16.88 57.77 -17.94
CA SER A 6 15.96 56.68 -18.34
C SER A 6 15.77 55.73 -17.16
N ILE A 7 14.61 55.77 -16.55
CA ILE A 7 14.17 54.80 -15.51
C ILE A 7 13.78 53.49 -16.22
N ARG A 8 14.58 52.44 -16.03
CA ARG A 8 14.25 51.09 -16.47
C ARG A 8 13.33 50.43 -15.42
N LEU A 9 12.06 50.26 -15.78
CA LEU A 9 11.08 49.54 -15.02
C LEU A 9 11.36 48.01 -15.13
N CYS A 10 11.94 47.41 -14.08
CA CYS A 10 12.07 45.96 -13.98
C CYS A 10 10.73 45.34 -13.58
N VAL A 11 10.02 44.73 -14.54
CA VAL A 11 8.81 43.97 -14.26
C VAL A 11 9.25 42.59 -13.72
N LEU A 12 9.11 42.38 -12.43
CA LEU A 12 9.34 41.08 -11.77
C LEU A 12 8.16 40.15 -12.09
N LEU A 13 8.34 39.19 -13.01
CA LEU A 13 7.37 38.12 -13.28
C LEU A 13 7.44 37.14 -12.12
N CYS A 14 6.50 37.21 -11.18
CA CYS A 14 6.28 36.13 -10.19
C CYS A 14 5.66 34.93 -10.89
N ALA A 15 6.44 33.91 -11.18
CA ALA A 15 5.96 32.61 -11.60
C ALA A 15 5.26 31.95 -10.40
N VAL A 16 3.93 31.90 -10.40
CA VAL A 16 3.13 31.12 -9.44
C VAL A 16 3.28 29.65 -9.84
N ALA A 17 4.17 28.92 -9.19
CA ALA A 17 4.24 27.48 -9.30
C ALA A 17 2.97 26.87 -8.64
N GLY A 18 1.93 26.68 -9.43
CA GLY A 18 0.73 25.97 -8.99
C GLY A 18 1.08 24.53 -8.67
N CYS A 19 0.97 24.12 -7.39
CA CYS A 19 1.00 22.72 -7.01
C CYS A 19 -0.19 22.01 -7.65
N ALA A 20 0.00 21.40 -8.82
CA ALA A 20 -1.00 20.53 -9.43
C ALA A 20 -1.19 19.31 -8.52
N SER A 21 -2.27 19.30 -7.75
CA SER A 21 -2.72 18.15 -6.98
C SER A 21 -3.15 17.06 -7.97
N HIS A 22 -2.28 16.09 -8.24
CA HIS A 22 -2.60 14.97 -9.11
C HIS A 22 -3.60 14.06 -8.39
N LYS A 23 -4.83 14.04 -8.89
CA LYS A 23 -5.86 13.13 -8.40
C LYS A 23 -5.38 11.69 -8.60
N PRO A 24 -5.48 10.81 -7.57
CA PRO A 24 -5.08 9.42 -7.71
C PRO A 24 -5.95 8.72 -8.79
N LEU A 25 -5.31 7.84 -9.59
CA LEU A 25 -6.00 7.07 -10.63
C LEU A 25 -6.66 5.85 -9.99
N ALA A 26 -7.97 5.70 -10.23
CA ALA A 26 -8.72 4.54 -9.76
C ALA A 26 -8.38 3.28 -10.57
N PRO A 27 -8.42 2.09 -9.94
CA PRO A 27 -8.27 0.83 -10.66
C PRO A 27 -9.48 0.58 -11.57
N THR A 28 -9.24 -0.08 -12.72
CA THR A 28 -10.28 -0.35 -13.73
C THR A 28 -10.80 -1.79 -13.71
N ASP A 29 -10.02 -2.72 -13.21
CA ASP A 29 -10.22 -4.19 -13.28
C ASP A 29 -10.51 -4.80 -11.90
N VAL A 30 -11.36 -4.14 -11.10
CA VAL A 30 -11.70 -4.59 -9.75
C VAL A 30 -12.77 -5.68 -9.78
N PRO A 31 -12.49 -6.90 -9.28
CA PRO A 31 -13.50 -7.94 -9.11
C PRO A 31 -14.69 -7.46 -8.26
N ALA A 32 -15.88 -7.97 -8.56
CA ALA A 32 -17.10 -7.56 -7.88
C ALA A 32 -17.01 -7.68 -6.34
N ALA A 33 -16.38 -8.76 -5.85
CA ALA A 33 -16.18 -9.01 -4.42
C ALA A 33 -15.28 -7.98 -3.71
N LEU A 34 -14.43 -7.28 -4.46
CA LEU A 34 -13.46 -6.32 -3.93
C LEU A 34 -13.87 -4.86 -4.18
N LYS A 35 -15.05 -4.61 -4.75
CA LYS A 35 -15.55 -3.25 -4.96
C LYS A 35 -15.82 -2.57 -3.63
N VAL A 36 -15.36 -1.33 -3.52
CA VAL A 36 -15.66 -0.48 -2.36
C VAL A 36 -17.11 0.02 -2.46
N ALA A 37 -17.79 0.10 -1.31
CA ALA A 37 -19.16 0.57 -1.23
C ALA A 37 -19.33 2.00 -1.78
N ASP A 38 -20.54 2.33 -2.23
CA ASP A 38 -20.89 3.67 -2.66
C ASP A 38 -20.65 4.71 -1.57
N GLY A 39 -20.45 5.97 -1.98
CA GLY A 39 -20.18 7.06 -1.04
C GLY A 39 -18.71 7.17 -0.59
N GLN A 40 -17.84 6.33 -1.12
CA GLN A 40 -16.39 6.43 -0.89
C GLN A 40 -15.69 7.16 -2.04
N VAL A 41 -14.61 7.85 -1.73
CA VAL A 41 -13.73 8.51 -2.70
C VAL A 41 -12.31 8.00 -2.56
N LEU A 42 -11.62 7.79 -3.67
CA LEU A 42 -10.21 7.42 -3.70
C LEU A 42 -9.38 8.62 -3.24
N THR A 43 -8.59 8.43 -2.18
CA THR A 43 -7.74 9.46 -1.57
C THR A 43 -6.27 9.27 -1.89
N ALA A 44 -5.82 8.01 -2.07
CA ALA A 44 -4.45 7.68 -2.47
C ALA A 44 -4.41 6.39 -3.27
N ALA A 45 -3.43 6.32 -4.20
CA ALA A 45 -3.03 5.11 -4.91
C ALA A 45 -1.50 5.01 -4.81
N LEU A 46 -1.02 3.94 -4.16
CA LEU A 46 0.39 3.75 -3.84
C LEU A 46 0.85 2.38 -4.33
N HIS A 47 2.10 2.31 -4.78
CA HIS A 47 2.76 1.04 -5.09
C HIS A 47 3.56 0.57 -3.88
N GLY A 48 3.36 -0.68 -3.46
CA GLY A 48 4.13 -1.33 -2.40
C GLY A 48 5.14 -2.31 -2.98
N THR A 49 6.40 -2.18 -2.58
CA THR A 49 7.48 -3.10 -2.96
C THR A 49 8.18 -3.59 -1.71
N GLY A 50 8.32 -4.91 -1.56
CA GLY A 50 8.95 -5.47 -0.38
C GLY A 50 8.87 -6.98 -0.32
N VAL A 51 8.58 -7.52 0.86
CA VAL A 51 8.55 -8.96 1.12
C VAL A 51 7.35 -9.38 1.94
N GLN A 52 6.88 -10.61 1.70
CA GLN A 52 6.07 -11.38 2.64
C GLN A 52 7.00 -12.23 3.50
N ILE A 53 6.87 -12.14 4.81
CA ILE A 53 7.68 -12.89 5.79
C ILE A 53 6.91 -14.13 6.18
N TYR A 54 7.54 -15.28 6.04
CA TYR A 54 7.01 -16.58 6.44
C TYR A 54 7.89 -17.21 7.50
N GLU A 55 7.29 -18.03 8.36
CA GLU A 55 7.97 -18.82 9.36
C GLU A 55 7.53 -20.27 9.25
N CYS A 56 8.49 -21.20 9.28
CA CYS A 56 8.21 -22.63 9.32
C CYS A 56 7.68 -23.01 10.71
N ARG A 57 6.41 -23.40 10.79
CA ARG A 57 5.74 -23.75 12.05
C ARG A 57 4.98 -25.05 11.93
N ALA A 58 4.85 -25.73 13.07
CA ALA A 58 3.91 -26.84 13.21
C ALA A 58 2.46 -26.33 13.01
N SER A 59 1.64 -27.13 12.35
CA SER A 59 0.20 -26.88 12.22
C SER A 59 -0.47 -26.91 13.58
N ALA A 60 -1.39 -25.99 13.84
CA ALA A 60 -2.20 -26.00 15.06
C ALA A 60 -3.13 -27.23 15.16
N GLN A 61 -3.51 -27.81 14.00
CA GLN A 61 -4.39 -28.98 13.91
C GLN A 61 -3.63 -30.30 13.99
N ASP A 62 -2.36 -30.32 13.59
CA ASP A 62 -1.49 -31.51 13.63
C ASP A 62 -0.03 -31.08 13.88
N PRO A 63 0.47 -31.22 15.13
CA PRO A 63 1.83 -30.80 15.49
C PRO A 63 2.97 -31.56 14.74
N LYS A 64 2.66 -32.66 14.05
CA LYS A 64 3.61 -33.39 13.22
C LYS A 64 3.73 -32.82 11.80
N ARG A 65 2.79 -31.97 11.37
CA ARG A 65 2.79 -31.33 10.07
C ARG A 65 3.33 -29.92 10.18
N PHE A 66 4.31 -29.59 9.38
CA PHE A 66 4.93 -28.26 9.31
C PHE A 66 4.59 -27.58 7.98
N ALA A 67 4.47 -26.27 8.02
CA ALA A 67 4.26 -25.45 6.83
C ALA A 67 4.83 -24.03 7.03
N TRP A 68 5.15 -23.38 5.92
CA TRP A 68 5.49 -21.95 5.90
C TRP A 68 4.23 -21.13 6.19
N MET A 69 4.16 -20.55 7.38
CA MET A 69 3.04 -19.74 7.85
C MET A 69 3.36 -18.26 7.69
N PHE A 70 2.49 -17.53 6.99
CA PHE A 70 2.61 -16.09 6.86
C PHE A 70 2.64 -15.40 8.23
N GLN A 71 3.58 -14.47 8.40
CA GLN A 71 3.74 -13.67 9.61
C GLN A 71 3.34 -12.23 9.38
N SER A 72 4.01 -11.54 8.47
CA SER A 72 3.78 -10.12 8.19
C SER A 72 4.32 -9.72 6.82
N PRO A 73 3.79 -8.64 6.23
CA PRO A 73 4.49 -7.94 5.15
C PRO A 73 5.58 -7.04 5.74
N ALA A 74 6.53 -6.65 4.90
CA ALA A 74 7.43 -5.53 5.11
C ALA A 74 7.71 -4.89 3.75
N ALA A 75 7.13 -3.72 3.48
CA ALA A 75 7.22 -3.06 2.18
C ALA A 75 7.30 -1.54 2.33
N ASP A 76 8.00 -0.91 1.41
CA ASP A 76 7.99 0.53 1.22
C ASP A 76 6.85 0.90 0.25
N LEU A 77 6.25 2.06 0.48
CA LEU A 77 5.13 2.59 -0.31
C LEU A 77 5.60 3.82 -1.08
N SER A 78 5.37 3.82 -2.38
CA SER A 78 5.68 4.95 -3.25
C SER A 78 4.45 5.44 -4.02
N ASP A 79 4.43 6.72 -4.36
CA ASP A 79 3.46 7.28 -5.29
C ASP A 79 3.87 7.02 -6.76
N ARG A 80 3.06 7.49 -7.71
CA ARG A 80 3.31 7.33 -9.14
C ARG A 80 4.59 8.02 -9.66
N SER A 81 5.13 8.97 -8.92
CA SER A 81 6.39 9.63 -9.26
C SER A 81 7.62 8.87 -8.76
N GLY A 82 7.40 7.79 -7.99
CA GLY A 82 8.45 7.04 -7.30
C GLY A 82 8.86 7.65 -5.96
N LYS A 83 8.18 8.71 -5.51
CA LYS A 83 8.44 9.30 -4.20
C LYS A 83 7.96 8.35 -3.11
N GLU A 84 8.82 8.05 -2.15
CA GLU A 84 8.46 7.29 -0.96
C GLU A 84 7.48 8.07 -0.09
N ILE A 85 6.38 7.41 0.28
CA ILE A 85 5.26 7.97 1.06
C ILE A 85 5.20 7.38 2.46
N GLY A 86 5.62 6.12 2.64
CA GLY A 86 5.50 5.44 3.92
C GLY A 86 5.84 3.96 3.83
N ARG A 87 5.34 3.17 4.79
CA ARG A 87 5.62 1.74 4.93
C ARG A 87 4.36 0.93 5.17
N HIS A 88 4.43 -0.36 4.77
CA HIS A 88 3.42 -1.37 5.07
C HIS A 88 4.05 -2.52 5.84
N TYR A 89 3.46 -2.87 6.98
CA TYR A 89 4.00 -3.88 7.89
C TYR A 89 2.89 -4.60 8.67
N ASP A 90 3.27 -5.33 9.71
CA ASP A 90 2.37 -6.16 10.51
C ASP A 90 1.11 -5.44 11.00
N GLY A 91 0.03 -6.22 11.07
CA GLY A 91 -1.21 -5.80 11.65
C GLY A 91 -2.48 -5.75 10.78
N PRO A 92 -2.53 -5.82 9.44
CA PRO A 92 -1.74 -5.12 8.41
C PRO A 92 -1.84 -3.61 8.56
N THR A 93 -0.70 -2.96 8.65
CA THR A 93 -0.59 -1.53 8.92
C THR A 93 0.02 -0.78 7.72
N TRP A 94 -0.52 0.39 7.40
CA TRP A 94 0.09 1.38 6.51
C TRP A 94 0.36 2.65 7.30
N GLU A 95 1.60 3.11 7.29
CA GLU A 95 2.06 4.28 8.02
C GLU A 95 2.79 5.23 7.09
N GLY A 96 2.30 6.46 7.00
CA GLY A 96 2.90 7.52 6.21
C GLY A 96 4.02 8.24 6.94
N TYR A 97 4.99 8.75 6.19
CA TYR A 97 6.03 9.63 6.75
C TYR A 97 5.47 10.97 7.26
N ASP A 98 4.21 11.26 6.97
CA ASP A 98 3.44 12.38 7.54
C ASP A 98 2.86 12.09 8.94
N GLY A 99 3.20 10.92 9.52
CA GLY A 99 2.75 10.48 10.85
C GLY A 99 1.34 9.92 10.89
N SER A 100 0.64 9.81 9.74
CA SER A 100 -0.67 9.17 9.69
C SER A 100 -0.55 7.66 9.54
N LYS A 101 -1.56 6.94 10.07
CA LYS A 101 -1.56 5.47 10.09
C LYS A 101 -2.98 4.93 9.92
N VAL A 102 -3.08 3.80 9.23
CA VAL A 102 -4.28 2.96 9.20
C VAL A 102 -3.91 1.51 9.46
N VAL A 103 -4.69 0.84 10.31
CA VAL A 103 -4.66 -0.61 10.49
C VAL A 103 -5.90 -1.19 9.84
N GLY A 104 -5.73 -2.17 8.95
CA GLY A 104 -6.82 -2.80 8.22
C GLY A 104 -7.22 -4.16 8.81
N GLU A 105 -8.40 -4.62 8.43
CA GLU A 105 -8.83 -6.01 8.56
C GLU A 105 -9.42 -6.49 7.24
N VAL A 106 -9.10 -7.72 6.84
CA VAL A 106 -9.56 -8.28 5.57
C VAL A 106 -11.05 -8.60 5.63
N VAL A 107 -11.83 -8.03 4.71
CA VAL A 107 -13.28 -8.29 4.61
C VAL A 107 -13.64 -9.10 3.37
N ALA A 108 -12.83 -9.06 2.32
CA ALA A 108 -13.02 -9.89 1.13
C ALA A 108 -11.69 -10.26 0.48
N ARG A 109 -11.70 -11.38 -0.24
CA ARG A 109 -10.55 -11.91 -0.99
C ARG A 109 -10.99 -12.33 -2.38
N ASP A 110 -10.09 -12.19 -3.32
CA ASP A 110 -10.21 -12.74 -4.67
C ASP A 110 -8.84 -13.26 -5.12
N ASN A 111 -8.84 -14.24 -6.01
CA ASN A 111 -7.59 -14.73 -6.55
C ASN A 111 -7.03 -13.70 -7.55
N ALA A 112 -5.72 -13.43 -7.44
CA ALA A 112 -5.05 -12.68 -8.49
C ALA A 112 -5.16 -13.44 -9.83
N PRO A 113 -5.18 -12.75 -10.99
CA PRO A 113 -5.16 -13.40 -12.30
C PRO A 113 -4.05 -14.44 -12.46
N ASN A 114 -2.90 -14.20 -11.80
CA ASN A 114 -1.78 -15.15 -11.72
C ASN A 114 -1.65 -15.73 -10.29
N SER A 115 -2.71 -16.35 -9.79
CA SER A 115 -2.78 -16.88 -8.42
C SER A 115 -1.77 -18.00 -8.11
N ALA A 116 -1.21 -18.64 -9.14
CA ALA A 116 -0.13 -19.61 -8.98
C ALA A 116 1.21 -18.97 -8.57
N ALA A 117 1.40 -17.67 -8.85
CA ALA A 117 2.66 -16.95 -8.60
C ALA A 117 2.50 -15.67 -7.78
N ALA A 118 1.27 -15.31 -7.37
CA ALA A 118 1.01 -14.07 -6.65
C ALA A 118 0.00 -14.26 -5.51
N ILE A 119 0.21 -13.50 -4.44
CA ILE A 119 -0.73 -13.48 -3.30
C ILE A 119 -2.08 -12.89 -3.73
N GLN A 120 -3.14 -13.27 -3.01
CA GLN A 120 -4.52 -12.87 -3.31
C GLN A 120 -4.70 -11.34 -3.33
N TRP A 121 -5.65 -10.88 -4.13
CA TRP A 121 -6.22 -9.55 -4.07
C TRP A 121 -7.15 -9.44 -2.87
N LEU A 122 -7.21 -8.26 -2.24
CA LEU A 122 -7.96 -8.08 -1.01
C LEU A 122 -8.77 -6.78 -1.03
N LEU A 123 -9.93 -6.82 -0.37
CA LEU A 123 -10.58 -5.65 0.20
C LEU A 123 -10.39 -5.69 1.72
N LEU A 124 -9.92 -4.59 2.30
CA LEU A 124 -9.79 -4.41 3.73
C LEU A 124 -10.64 -3.21 4.17
N ARG A 125 -11.16 -3.31 5.38
CA ARG A 125 -11.79 -2.19 6.09
C ARG A 125 -10.81 -1.66 7.12
N SER A 126 -10.83 -0.34 7.37
CA SER A 126 -10.08 0.24 8.49
C SER A 126 -10.62 -0.30 9.82
N LYS A 127 -9.71 -0.82 10.63
CA LYS A 127 -9.94 -1.16 12.03
C LYS A 127 -9.64 0.01 12.95
N SER A 128 -8.62 0.79 12.61
CA SER A 128 -8.26 2.01 13.33
C SER A 128 -7.44 2.95 12.45
N ASN A 129 -7.52 4.24 12.76
CA ASN A 129 -6.73 5.29 12.13
C ASN A 129 -6.10 6.18 13.20
N SER A 130 -4.97 6.80 12.86
CA SER A 130 -4.35 7.86 13.67
C SER A 130 -3.65 8.88 12.77
N GLY A 131 -3.38 10.07 13.32
CA GLY A 131 -2.76 11.17 12.59
C GLY A 131 -3.69 11.87 11.61
N LYS A 132 -3.24 12.98 11.03
CA LYS A 132 -4.02 13.83 10.11
C LYS A 132 -3.61 13.72 8.64
N GLY A 133 -2.65 12.89 8.29
CA GLY A 133 -2.10 12.77 6.93
C GLY A 133 -2.89 11.83 6.03
N ILE A 134 -2.18 11.27 5.05
CA ILE A 134 -2.72 10.51 3.92
C ILE A 134 -3.61 9.33 4.34
N PHE A 135 -3.32 8.68 5.48
CA PHE A 135 -4.06 7.51 5.97
C PHE A 135 -5.07 7.83 7.08
N GLY A 136 -5.08 9.06 7.62
CA GLY A 136 -5.82 9.41 8.83
C GLY A 136 -7.35 9.33 8.72
N LYS A 137 -7.91 9.22 7.51
CA LYS A 137 -9.36 9.10 7.25
C LYS A 137 -9.74 7.91 6.39
N THR A 138 -8.79 7.00 6.15
CA THR A 138 -9.02 5.81 5.33
C THR A 138 -10.10 4.93 5.95
N GLN A 139 -11.10 4.52 5.16
CA GLN A 139 -12.13 3.57 5.56
C GLN A 139 -11.97 2.21 4.89
N PHE A 140 -11.52 2.20 3.62
CA PHE A 140 -11.28 0.97 2.88
C PHE A 140 -9.92 1.02 2.19
N ILE A 141 -9.31 -0.16 2.05
CA ILE A 141 -8.07 -0.37 1.31
C ILE A 141 -8.29 -1.54 0.35
N GLN A 142 -7.93 -1.35 -0.92
CA GLN A 142 -7.81 -2.47 -1.85
C GLN A 142 -6.32 -2.79 -2.03
N ARG A 143 -5.98 -4.08 -2.02
CA ARG A 143 -4.71 -4.62 -2.50
C ARG A 143 -4.97 -5.33 -3.81
N LEU A 144 -4.45 -4.81 -4.91
CA LEU A 144 -4.64 -5.31 -6.26
C LEU A 144 -3.28 -5.49 -6.97
N HIS A 145 -3.27 -6.04 -8.17
CA HIS A 145 -2.11 -6.15 -9.06
C HIS A 145 -0.88 -6.75 -8.36
N THR A 146 -1.12 -7.78 -7.54
CA THR A 146 -0.06 -8.44 -6.78
C THR A 146 0.87 -9.24 -7.68
N ILE A 147 2.17 -9.19 -7.38
CA ILE A 147 3.22 -9.98 -8.01
C ILE A 147 4.01 -10.69 -6.92
N GLY A 148 4.21 -11.99 -7.02
CA GLY A 148 4.99 -12.76 -6.06
C GLY A 148 4.35 -12.89 -4.67
N GLY A 149 5.16 -13.10 -3.67
CA GLY A 149 4.79 -13.12 -2.27
C GLY A 149 4.15 -14.42 -1.77
N ILE A 150 3.96 -15.45 -2.59
CA ILE A 150 3.40 -16.75 -2.16
C ILE A 150 4.37 -17.48 -1.24
N ALA A 151 3.81 -18.35 -0.39
CA ALA A 151 4.63 -19.18 0.50
C ALA A 151 5.65 -20.00 -0.29
N PRO A 152 6.91 -20.14 0.18
CA PRO A 152 7.92 -20.89 -0.53
C PRO A 152 7.58 -22.38 -0.57
N THR A 153 8.07 -23.08 -1.60
CA THR A 153 7.97 -24.54 -1.76
C THR A 153 9.14 -25.29 -1.10
N ALA A 154 10.10 -24.55 -0.52
CA ALA A 154 11.23 -25.14 0.20
C ALA A 154 10.76 -26.02 1.37
N LEU A 155 11.58 -27.00 1.74
CA LEU A 155 11.29 -27.91 2.84
C LEU A 155 11.02 -27.13 4.14
N CYS A 156 9.93 -27.52 4.81
CA CYS A 156 9.58 -27.06 6.15
C CYS A 156 9.13 -28.28 6.97
N ASP A 157 9.95 -28.65 7.93
CA ASP A 157 9.74 -29.77 8.85
C ASP A 157 10.23 -29.42 10.26
N ALA A 158 10.28 -30.40 11.16
CA ALA A 158 10.69 -30.18 12.55
C ALA A 158 12.13 -29.62 12.67
N SER A 159 13.04 -29.95 11.73
CA SER A 159 14.41 -29.44 11.75
C SER A 159 14.52 -27.97 11.29
N HIS A 160 13.47 -27.47 10.60
CA HIS A 160 13.36 -26.09 10.12
C HIS A 160 12.43 -25.24 11.01
N ALA A 161 11.90 -25.78 12.10
CA ALA A 161 10.98 -25.08 12.98
C ALA A 161 11.57 -23.75 13.47
N GLY A 162 10.80 -22.67 13.34
CA GLY A 162 11.21 -21.30 13.67
C GLY A 162 12.05 -20.59 12.61
N GLN A 163 12.49 -21.26 11.55
CA GLN A 163 13.18 -20.59 10.46
C GLN A 163 12.25 -19.61 9.74
N ARG A 164 12.78 -18.45 9.37
CA ARG A 164 12.07 -17.41 8.65
C ARG A 164 12.64 -17.23 7.26
N THR A 165 11.75 -16.91 6.33
CA THR A 165 12.12 -16.56 4.95
C THR A 165 11.36 -15.32 4.50
N ARG A 166 11.94 -14.58 3.56
CA ARG A 166 11.43 -13.33 3.01
C ARG A 166 11.21 -13.52 1.52
N VAL A 167 9.97 -13.50 1.09
CA VAL A 167 9.58 -13.72 -0.31
C VAL A 167 9.19 -12.39 -0.94
N ALA A 168 9.90 -12.00 -1.99
CA ALA A 168 9.67 -10.74 -2.69
C ALA A 168 8.22 -10.64 -3.20
N TYR A 169 7.62 -9.47 -3.04
CA TYR A 169 6.32 -9.15 -3.63
C TYR A 169 6.21 -7.67 -3.95
N SER A 170 5.26 -7.36 -4.84
CA SER A 170 4.73 -6.01 -5.01
C SER A 170 3.21 -6.05 -5.11
N ALA A 171 2.57 -4.90 -4.87
CA ALA A 171 1.13 -4.73 -4.98
C ALA A 171 0.78 -3.25 -5.14
N ASP A 172 -0.38 -2.98 -5.76
CA ASP A 172 -0.97 -1.65 -5.73
C ASP A 172 -1.99 -1.56 -4.59
N TYR A 173 -1.91 -0.48 -3.83
CA TYR A 173 -2.80 -0.17 -2.72
C TYR A 173 -3.62 1.08 -3.02
N TYR A 174 -4.95 0.95 -2.92
CA TYR A 174 -5.90 2.03 -3.16
C TYR A 174 -6.65 2.34 -1.86
N PHE A 175 -6.55 3.59 -1.39
CA PHE A 175 -7.11 4.03 -0.12
C PHE A 175 -8.32 4.89 -0.35
N TYR A 176 -9.40 4.60 0.36
CA TYR A 176 -10.68 5.27 0.22
C TYR A 176 -11.16 5.85 1.54
N ALA A 177 -11.78 7.03 1.47
CA ALA A 177 -12.44 7.69 2.60
C ALA A 177 -13.88 8.07 2.24
N ALA A 178 -14.71 8.35 3.24
CA ALA A 178 -16.07 8.83 3.00
C ALA A 178 -16.05 10.12 2.16
N ARG A 179 -16.96 10.19 1.20
CA ARG A 179 -17.26 11.44 0.49
C ARG A 179 -17.82 12.45 1.51
N ARG A 180 -17.28 13.65 1.53
CA ARG A 180 -17.79 14.76 2.34
C ARG A 180 -18.97 15.43 1.65
#